data_0c52f4f430207eef9bceb561f27a6f5a
#
_entry.id   0c52f4f430207eef9bceb561f27a6f5a
#
_cell.length_a   1.000
_cell.length_b   1.000
_cell.length_c   1.000
_cell.angle_alpha   90.00
_cell.angle_beta   90.00
_cell.angle_gamma   90.00
#
_symmetry.space_group_name_H-M   'P 1'
#
loop_
_entity.id
_entity.type
_entity.pdbx_description
1 polymer ?
#
loop_
_entity_poly.entity_id
_entity_poly.type
_entity_poly.pdbx_seq_one_letter_code
_entity_poly.pdbx_strand_id
1 'polypeptide(L)'
;MAERITGHTELIGLMAYPIRHSSSPAMQNEAFAKLGYDYAYLAFEVGADEIEDAVKAIRTLKMRGSNVSMPNKTLVGKYLDELSPAAELCGAVNTIVNDNGHLTGHITDGIGFMSALKDNDIDVIGKKMTIVGAGAVSYTHLRAHETK
;
A
#
# COMPACT_ATOMS: atom_id res chain seq x y z
N MET A 1 20.71 21.82 8.88
CA MET A 1 19.65 21.05 8.21
C MET A 1 20.35 19.93 7.50
N ALA A 2 20.09 18.67 7.86
CA ALA A 2 20.65 17.54 7.11
C ALA A 2 20.17 17.63 5.66
N GLU A 3 21.04 17.38 4.71
CA GLU A 3 20.68 17.19 3.32
C GLU A 3 19.68 16.02 3.28
N ARG A 4 18.42 16.33 2.99
CA ARG A 4 17.33 15.34 3.12
C ARG A 4 17.28 14.36 1.96
N ILE A 5 17.90 14.69 0.83
CA ILE A 5 17.93 13.85 -0.38
C ILE A 5 19.33 13.87 -0.96
N THR A 6 19.89 12.69 -1.13
CA THR A 6 21.22 12.47 -1.71
C THR A 6 21.15 11.44 -2.82
N GLY A 7 22.27 11.09 -3.44
CA GLY A 7 22.34 9.98 -4.41
C GLY A 7 22.12 8.58 -3.80
N HIS A 8 22.06 8.48 -2.48
CA HIS A 8 21.80 7.23 -1.77
C HIS A 8 20.34 7.08 -1.31
N THR A 9 19.57 8.17 -1.38
CA THR A 9 18.16 8.17 -0.93
C THR A 9 17.33 7.22 -1.80
N GLU A 10 16.67 6.25 -1.18
CA GLU A 10 15.82 5.30 -1.88
C GLU A 10 14.40 5.86 -2.08
N LEU A 11 13.80 5.58 -3.22
CA LEU A 11 12.48 6.07 -3.59
C LEU A 11 11.39 5.07 -3.22
N ILE A 12 10.31 5.58 -2.59
CA ILE A 12 9.07 4.85 -2.37
C ILE A 12 7.93 5.65 -3.03
N GLY A 13 7.00 4.96 -3.68
CA GLY A 13 5.90 5.57 -4.40
C GLY A 13 4.53 5.43 -3.74
N LEU A 14 3.58 6.22 -4.22
CA LEU A 14 2.15 5.97 -4.11
C LEU A 14 1.55 6.12 -5.50
N MET A 15 0.95 5.07 -6.03
CA MET A 15 0.38 5.01 -7.38
C MET A 15 -1.14 5.01 -7.32
N ALA A 16 -1.79 6.05 -7.83
CA ALA A 16 -3.24 6.17 -7.89
C ALA A 16 -3.69 7.30 -8.81
N TYR A 17 -4.97 7.36 -9.14
CA TYR A 17 -5.56 8.45 -9.90
C TYR A 17 -7.00 8.75 -9.45
N PRO A 18 -7.37 10.03 -9.13
CA PRO A 18 -6.45 11.16 -8.88
C PRO A 18 -5.76 11.04 -7.52
N ILE A 19 -4.56 11.57 -7.35
CA ILE A 19 -3.80 11.39 -6.10
C ILE A 19 -3.20 12.67 -5.48
N ARG A 20 -3.26 13.81 -6.16
CA ARG A 20 -2.60 15.05 -5.71
C ARG A 20 -3.10 15.59 -4.37
N HIS A 21 -4.28 15.17 -3.92
CA HIS A 21 -4.85 15.53 -2.63
C HIS A 21 -4.34 14.67 -1.46
N SER A 22 -3.48 13.68 -1.73
CA SER A 22 -3.01 12.75 -0.71
C SER A 22 -2.08 13.39 0.31
N SER A 23 -2.33 13.13 1.59
CA SER A 23 -1.43 13.49 2.69
C SER A 23 -0.34 12.45 2.96
N SER A 24 -0.35 11.30 2.25
CA SER A 24 0.62 10.22 2.46
C SER A 24 2.07 10.67 2.31
N PRO A 25 2.45 11.50 1.30
CA PRO A 25 3.84 11.97 1.20
C PRO A 25 4.32 12.74 2.42
N ALA A 26 3.49 13.64 2.97
CA ALA A 26 3.86 14.41 4.16
C ALA A 26 4.03 13.48 5.38
N MET A 27 3.08 12.58 5.61
CA MET A 27 3.09 11.63 6.73
C MET A 27 4.28 10.68 6.65
N GLN A 28 4.52 10.04 5.50
CA GLN A 28 5.58 9.05 5.35
C GLN A 28 6.97 9.68 5.44
N ASN A 29 7.19 10.83 4.78
CA ASN A 29 8.48 11.50 4.84
C ASN A 29 8.81 12.01 6.25
N GLU A 30 7.81 12.44 7.03
CA GLU A 30 8.02 12.79 8.43
C GLU A 30 8.39 11.55 9.27
N ALA A 31 7.72 10.43 9.06
CA ALA A 31 8.01 9.18 9.73
C ALA A 31 9.44 8.68 9.40
N PHE A 32 9.85 8.72 8.13
CA PHE A 32 11.20 8.36 7.72
C PHE A 32 12.25 9.24 8.39
N ALA A 33 12.02 10.54 8.44
CA ALA A 33 12.93 11.46 9.11
C ALA A 33 13.07 11.18 10.61
N LYS A 34 11.97 10.85 11.30
CA LYS A 34 11.97 10.49 12.72
C LYS A 34 12.66 9.17 13.01
N LEU A 35 12.54 8.20 12.09
CA LEU A 35 13.12 6.86 12.23
C LEU A 35 14.55 6.77 11.68
N GLY A 36 15.07 7.82 11.06
CA GLY A 36 16.42 7.85 10.50
C GLY A 36 16.56 7.07 9.20
N TYR A 37 15.47 6.83 8.47
CA TYR A 37 15.54 6.18 7.16
C TYR A 37 15.86 7.21 6.07
N ASP A 38 16.79 6.86 5.19
CA ASP A 38 17.15 7.66 4.01
C ASP A 38 16.22 7.31 2.83
N TYR A 39 14.94 7.63 3.00
CA TYR A 39 13.89 7.38 2.02
C TYR A 39 13.19 8.67 1.61
N ALA A 40 12.74 8.72 0.35
CA ALA A 40 11.86 9.75 -0.17
C ALA A 40 10.54 9.12 -0.64
N TYR A 41 9.41 9.64 -0.18
CA TYR A 41 8.09 9.18 -0.57
C TYR A 41 7.39 10.22 -1.45
N LEU A 42 6.96 9.81 -2.64
CA LEU A 42 6.28 10.66 -3.61
C LEU A 42 4.97 10.02 -4.09
N ALA A 43 3.99 10.86 -4.44
CA ALA A 43 2.75 10.42 -5.08
C ALA A 43 2.85 10.59 -6.59
N PHE A 44 2.44 9.57 -7.32
CA PHE A 44 2.42 9.50 -8.78
C PHE A 44 0.99 9.30 -9.28
N GLU A 45 0.55 10.18 -10.19
CA GLU A 45 -0.73 9.98 -10.87
C GLU A 45 -0.57 8.87 -11.89
N VAL A 46 -1.18 7.72 -11.60
CA VAL A 46 -1.13 6.51 -12.41
C VAL A 46 -2.55 6.00 -12.60
N GLY A 47 -3.05 6.04 -13.82
CA GLY A 47 -4.34 5.49 -14.21
C GLY A 47 -4.31 3.97 -14.38
N ALA A 48 -5.48 3.39 -14.64
CA ALA A 48 -5.63 1.95 -14.82
C ALA A 48 -4.91 1.41 -16.08
N ASP A 49 -4.77 2.24 -17.08
CA ASP A 49 -4.09 1.98 -18.36
C ASP A 49 -2.57 2.11 -18.25
N GLU A 50 -2.06 2.80 -17.25
CA GLU A 50 -0.63 3.06 -17.05
C GLU A 50 0.01 2.12 -16.00
N ILE A 51 -0.78 1.33 -15.28
CA ILE A 51 -0.28 0.57 -14.10
C ILE A 51 0.79 -0.46 -14.47
N GLU A 52 0.72 -1.07 -15.66
CA GLU A 52 1.74 -2.02 -16.11
C GLU A 52 3.10 -1.35 -16.24
N ASP A 53 3.16 -0.19 -16.89
CA ASP A 53 4.41 0.53 -17.09
C ASP A 53 4.91 1.15 -15.78
N ALA A 54 4.00 1.56 -14.90
CA ALA A 54 4.36 2.01 -13.56
C ALA A 54 5.00 0.89 -12.71
N VAL A 55 4.52 -0.36 -12.81
CA VAL A 55 5.15 -1.52 -12.15
C VAL A 55 6.53 -1.83 -12.76
N LYS A 56 6.69 -1.73 -14.09
CA LYS A 56 8.02 -1.84 -14.72
C LYS A 56 8.99 -0.77 -14.21
N ALA A 57 8.48 0.46 -14.01
CA ALA A 57 9.28 1.57 -13.49
C ALA A 57 9.80 1.30 -12.06
N ILE A 58 9.05 0.60 -11.19
CA ILE A 58 9.55 0.20 -9.86
C ILE A 58 10.87 -0.57 -10.00
N ARG A 59 10.95 -1.52 -10.92
CA ARG A 59 12.16 -2.31 -11.18
C ARG A 59 13.27 -1.46 -11.80
N THR A 60 12.94 -0.70 -12.84
CA THR A 60 13.92 0.09 -13.62
C THR A 60 14.56 1.18 -12.78
N LEU A 61 13.78 1.87 -11.96
CA LEU A 61 14.24 2.94 -11.07
C LEU A 61 14.79 2.41 -9.74
N LYS A 62 14.78 1.09 -9.54
CA LYS A 62 15.20 0.44 -8.29
C LYS A 62 14.51 1.04 -7.06
N MET A 63 13.22 1.37 -7.21
CA MET A 63 12.42 1.86 -6.09
C MET A 63 12.35 0.78 -5.00
N ARG A 64 12.32 1.20 -3.74
CA ARG A 64 12.15 0.27 -2.60
C ARG A 64 10.80 -0.43 -2.62
N GLY A 65 9.81 0.22 -3.21
CA GLY A 65 8.46 -0.29 -3.37
C GLY A 65 7.47 0.82 -3.66
N SER A 66 6.20 0.51 -3.58
CA SER A 66 5.13 1.50 -3.77
C SER A 66 3.88 1.11 -3.01
N ASN A 67 3.18 2.08 -2.45
CA ASN A 67 1.78 1.90 -2.14
C ASN A 67 0.93 2.02 -3.41
N VAL A 68 -0.24 1.40 -3.38
CA VAL A 68 -1.21 1.41 -4.48
C VAL A 68 -2.58 1.78 -3.93
N SER A 69 -3.26 2.71 -4.61
CA SER A 69 -4.63 3.08 -4.28
C SER A 69 -5.52 3.00 -5.51
N MET A 70 -6.75 3.52 -5.42
CA MET A 70 -7.70 3.48 -6.52
C MET A 70 -7.17 4.21 -7.77
N PRO A 71 -7.46 3.68 -8.97
CA PRO A 71 -8.26 2.48 -9.29
C PRO A 71 -7.46 1.18 -9.29
N ASN A 72 -6.19 1.19 -8.91
CA ASN A 72 -5.18 0.19 -9.26
C ASN A 72 -5.10 -1.02 -8.32
N LYS A 73 -5.71 -0.97 -7.11
CA LYS A 73 -5.57 -2.03 -6.09
C LYS A 73 -5.93 -3.44 -6.59
N THR A 74 -6.96 -3.55 -7.41
CA THR A 74 -7.41 -4.84 -7.97
C THR A 74 -6.76 -5.20 -9.30
N LEU A 75 -6.05 -4.25 -9.92
CA LEU A 75 -5.45 -4.43 -11.23
C LEU A 75 -3.97 -4.82 -11.17
N VAL A 76 -3.26 -4.29 -10.16
CA VAL A 76 -1.80 -4.36 -10.11
C VAL A 76 -1.26 -5.76 -9.88
N GLY A 77 -2.02 -6.63 -9.19
CA GLY A 77 -1.56 -7.97 -8.80
C GLY A 77 -1.05 -8.84 -9.96
N LYS A 78 -1.64 -8.70 -11.15
CA LYS A 78 -1.25 -9.46 -12.35
C LYS A 78 0.12 -9.10 -12.94
N TYR A 79 0.73 -7.99 -12.48
CA TYR A 79 2.04 -7.52 -12.95
C TYR A 79 3.16 -7.75 -11.93
N LEU A 80 2.82 -8.37 -10.79
CA LEU A 80 3.76 -8.67 -9.71
C LEU A 80 4.25 -10.13 -9.83
N ASP A 81 5.38 -10.43 -9.22
CA ASP A 81 5.96 -11.76 -9.25
C ASP A 81 5.29 -12.69 -8.22
N GLU A 82 4.83 -12.11 -7.11
CA GLU A 82 4.22 -12.86 -6.01
C GLU A 82 3.13 -12.03 -5.31
N LEU A 83 2.15 -12.70 -4.76
CA LEU A 83 1.15 -12.12 -3.87
C LEU A 83 1.24 -12.78 -2.49
N SER A 84 1.16 -11.96 -1.44
CA SER A 84 0.99 -12.53 -0.10
C SER A 84 -0.35 -13.27 0.00
N PRO A 85 -0.50 -14.27 0.88
CA PRO A 85 -1.75 -15.02 1.04
C PRO A 85 -2.97 -14.13 1.27
N ALA A 86 -2.80 -13.04 2.03
CA ALA A 86 -3.87 -12.07 2.27
C ALA A 86 -4.23 -11.29 1.00
N ALA A 87 -3.25 -10.88 0.19
CA ALA A 87 -3.49 -10.17 -1.06
C ALA A 87 -4.17 -11.07 -2.11
N GLU A 88 -3.73 -12.31 -2.21
CA GLU A 88 -4.34 -13.33 -3.08
C GLU A 88 -5.80 -13.57 -2.69
N LEU A 89 -6.05 -13.79 -1.39
CA LEU A 89 -7.39 -14.03 -0.85
C LEU A 89 -8.33 -12.84 -1.08
N CYS A 90 -7.83 -11.60 -0.93
CA CYS A 90 -8.62 -10.38 -1.10
C CYS A 90 -8.75 -9.96 -2.57
N GLY A 91 -7.91 -10.49 -3.47
CA GLY A 91 -7.85 -10.04 -4.86
C GLY A 91 -7.43 -8.59 -5.01
N ALA A 92 -6.66 -8.05 -4.06
CA ALA A 92 -6.25 -6.65 -4.05
C ALA A 92 -4.89 -6.46 -3.39
N VAL A 93 -4.15 -5.46 -3.87
CA VAL A 93 -2.83 -5.06 -3.36
C VAL A 93 -2.85 -3.57 -3.05
N ASN A 94 -2.38 -3.18 -1.87
CA ASN A 94 -2.15 -1.78 -1.51
C ASN A 94 -0.68 -1.44 -1.24
N THR A 95 0.19 -2.46 -1.21
CA THR A 95 1.61 -2.29 -0.92
C THR A 95 2.42 -3.26 -1.77
N ILE A 96 3.40 -2.74 -2.49
CA ILE A 96 4.36 -3.51 -3.28
C ILE A 96 5.72 -3.37 -2.60
N VAL A 97 6.35 -4.50 -2.31
CA VAL A 97 7.73 -4.56 -1.83
C VAL A 97 8.62 -5.00 -2.99
N ASN A 98 9.73 -4.30 -3.20
CA ASN A 98 10.74 -4.67 -4.19
C ASN A 98 11.97 -5.22 -3.48
N ASP A 99 12.22 -6.50 -3.66
CA ASP A 99 13.45 -7.15 -3.21
C ASP A 99 14.31 -7.49 -4.42
N ASN A 100 15.23 -6.58 -4.74
CA ASN A 100 16.18 -6.73 -5.85
C ASN A 100 15.54 -7.05 -7.21
N GLY A 101 14.38 -6.50 -7.49
CA GLY A 101 13.62 -6.68 -8.75
C GLY A 101 12.49 -7.71 -8.64
N HIS A 102 12.44 -8.52 -7.58
CA HIS A 102 11.31 -9.38 -7.27
C HIS A 102 10.24 -8.55 -6.53
N LEU A 103 9.05 -8.45 -7.11
CA LEU A 103 7.97 -7.64 -6.59
C LEU A 103 6.90 -8.50 -5.90
N THR A 104 6.74 -8.31 -4.60
CA THR A 104 5.68 -8.98 -3.82
C THR A 104 4.57 -8.00 -3.47
N GLY A 105 3.34 -8.40 -3.78
CA GLY A 105 2.14 -7.61 -3.46
C GLY A 105 1.52 -8.00 -2.12
N HIS A 106 1.20 -7.00 -1.32
CA HIS A 106 0.56 -7.16 -0.01
C HIS A 106 -0.73 -6.35 0.08
N ILE A 107 -1.62 -6.77 0.98
CA ILE A 107 -2.79 -5.98 1.43
C ILE A 107 -2.74 -5.81 2.93
N THR A 108 -2.66 -4.59 3.40
CA THR A 108 -2.49 -4.24 4.83
C THR A 108 -3.70 -3.53 5.43
N ASP A 109 -4.70 -3.18 4.61
CA ASP A 109 -5.88 -2.42 5.05
C ASP A 109 -6.65 -3.13 6.17
N GLY A 110 -6.86 -4.45 6.08
CA GLY A 110 -7.59 -5.23 7.09
C GLY A 110 -6.84 -5.32 8.42
N ILE A 111 -5.54 -5.58 8.37
CA ILE A 111 -4.69 -5.62 9.57
C ILE A 111 -4.66 -4.25 10.24
N GLY A 112 -4.52 -3.18 9.46
CA GLY A 112 -4.54 -1.81 9.96
C GLY A 112 -5.86 -1.45 10.63
N PHE A 113 -6.98 -1.84 10.03
CA PHE A 113 -8.30 -1.64 10.62
C PHE A 113 -8.47 -2.38 11.95
N MET A 114 -8.11 -3.67 12.00
CA MET A 114 -8.19 -4.45 13.23
C MET A 114 -7.28 -3.91 14.33
N SER A 115 -6.09 -3.42 13.98
CA SER A 115 -5.21 -2.75 14.94
C SER A 115 -5.84 -1.48 15.48
N ALA A 116 -6.42 -0.65 14.61
CA ALA A 116 -7.10 0.58 15.03
C ALA A 116 -8.28 0.32 15.96
N LEU A 117 -9.07 -0.74 15.72
CA LEU A 117 -10.13 -1.14 16.65
C LEU A 117 -9.57 -1.52 18.01
N LYS A 118 -8.53 -2.34 18.04
CA LYS A 118 -7.86 -2.77 19.27
C LYS A 118 -7.28 -1.59 20.05
N ASP A 119 -6.63 -0.65 19.37
CA ASP A 119 -6.03 0.54 20.00
C ASP A 119 -7.08 1.49 20.59
N ASN A 120 -8.35 1.35 20.19
CA ASN A 120 -9.49 2.09 20.73
C ASN A 120 -10.40 1.24 21.63
N ASP A 121 -9.91 0.09 22.14
CA ASP A 121 -10.66 -0.83 23.00
C ASP A 121 -12.00 -1.31 22.41
N ILE A 122 -12.11 -1.39 21.09
CA ILE A 122 -13.29 -1.86 20.38
C ILE A 122 -13.14 -3.35 20.07
N ASP A 123 -13.80 -4.19 20.84
CA ASP A 123 -13.90 -5.62 20.55
C ASP A 123 -15.10 -5.90 19.62
N VAL A 124 -14.81 -6.53 18.49
CA VAL A 124 -15.79 -6.88 17.47
C VAL A 124 -16.12 -8.38 17.43
N ILE A 125 -15.46 -9.19 18.27
CA ILE A 125 -15.70 -10.64 18.31
C ILE A 125 -17.14 -10.90 18.80
N GLY A 126 -17.89 -11.66 18.02
CA GLY A 126 -19.31 -11.95 18.31
C GLY A 126 -20.27 -10.78 18.16
N LYS A 127 -19.82 -9.63 17.64
CA LYS A 127 -20.67 -8.47 17.37
C LYS A 127 -21.26 -8.52 15.96
N LYS A 128 -22.44 -7.93 15.79
CA LYS A 128 -22.96 -7.64 14.45
C LYS A 128 -22.30 -6.39 13.91
N MET A 129 -21.72 -6.49 12.74
CA MET A 129 -21.07 -5.37 12.04
C MET A 129 -21.77 -5.13 10.72
N THR A 130 -22.04 -3.87 10.38
CA THR A 130 -22.55 -3.45 9.08
C THR A 130 -21.43 -2.75 8.33
N ILE A 131 -21.10 -3.24 7.13
CA ILE A 131 -20.12 -2.61 6.24
C ILE A 131 -20.88 -1.98 5.08
N VAL A 132 -20.73 -0.68 4.90
CA VAL A 132 -21.32 0.06 3.79
C VAL A 132 -20.30 0.20 2.67
N GLY A 133 -20.48 -0.57 1.61
CA GLY A 133 -19.60 -0.62 0.44
C GLY A 133 -19.13 -2.04 0.14
N ALA A 134 -18.70 -2.27 -1.10
CA ALA A 134 -18.19 -3.56 -1.58
C ALA A 134 -16.90 -3.41 -2.41
N GLY A 135 -16.11 -2.38 -2.16
CA GLY A 135 -14.82 -2.17 -2.81
C GLY A 135 -13.69 -3.00 -2.19
N ALA A 136 -12.48 -2.88 -2.73
CA ALA A 136 -11.29 -3.61 -2.27
C ALA A 136 -11.07 -3.50 -0.75
N VAL A 137 -11.29 -2.33 -0.16
CA VAL A 137 -11.17 -2.10 1.28
C VAL A 137 -12.24 -2.85 2.07
N SER A 138 -13.49 -2.85 1.62
CA SER A 138 -14.61 -3.56 2.29
C SER A 138 -14.37 -5.07 2.34
N TYR A 139 -13.84 -5.65 1.27
CA TYR A 139 -13.52 -7.07 1.20
C TYR A 139 -12.43 -7.48 2.20
N THR A 140 -11.43 -6.63 2.38
CA THR A 140 -10.35 -6.84 3.34
C THR A 140 -10.88 -6.88 4.78
N HIS A 141 -11.87 -6.06 5.12
CA HIS A 141 -12.49 -6.04 6.44
C HIS A 141 -13.31 -7.30 6.73
N LEU A 142 -14.09 -7.76 5.74
CA LEU A 142 -14.91 -8.98 5.90
C LEU A 142 -14.04 -10.22 6.16
N ARG A 143 -12.95 -10.40 5.43
CA ARG A 143 -12.10 -11.58 5.54
C ARG A 143 -11.14 -11.57 6.72
N ALA A 144 -10.80 -10.41 7.28
CA ALA A 144 -10.06 -10.34 8.55
C ALA A 144 -10.79 -11.05 9.71
N HIS A 145 -12.11 -11.26 9.59
CA HIS A 145 -12.94 -11.99 10.56
C HIS A 145 -13.05 -13.50 10.28
N GLU A 146 -12.80 -13.96 9.06
CA GLU A 146 -12.98 -15.37 8.67
C GLU A 146 -11.72 -16.22 8.91
N THR A 147 -10.57 -15.62 9.21
CA THR A 147 -9.28 -16.31 9.38
C THR A 147 -8.98 -16.71 10.82
N LYS A 148 -9.96 -17.25 11.52
CA LYS A 148 -9.76 -17.94 12.81
C LYS A 148 -10.16 -19.38 12.71
#